data_aa7e8889ac2e9e3b2b7dcda9dc81083e
#
_entry.id   aa7e8889ac2e9e3b2b7dcda9dc81083e
#
_cell.length_a   1.000
_cell.length_b   1.000
_cell.length_c   1.000
_cell.angle_alpha   90.00
_cell.angle_beta   90.00
_cell.angle_gamma   90.00
#
_symmetry.space_group_name_H-M   'P 1'
#
loop_
_entity.id
_entity.type
_entity.pdbx_description
1 polymer ?
#
loop_
_entity_poly.entity_id
_entity_poly.type
_entity_poly.pdbx_seq_one_letter_code
_entity_poly.pdbx_strand_id
1 'polypeptide(L)'
;MYVASHVQSALQIIDLYKGEIPLAHWLKHYFRQHKKYGSRDRKQIAHLCYCYYRLGRSFQSISQKERLTIALFLCSQTPNSLLEQLAPHWNSRAGNKIEEKLSLVHGETEVQNIFPCPFSLTDHIDKRGFLNSLLVQPDMFLRLRPGKEEGAKRKLQQAQITFQEISTQCIALPNSTSVENVLHLDKEAVVQDLSSQQTLNALFSHLPAVERELTVWDCCAASGGKSILLYDHFPHSRFVVSDKRESILSNLRKRFEQAGISNYKWLVADLAKEKASLHQKFDVIICDAPCSGSGTWSRTPEQLYFFDAKRIEYYTAIQKAILKYVV
;
A
#
# COMPACT_ATOMS: atom_id res chain seq x y z
N MET A 1 -18.93 25.82 11.33
CA MET A 1 -19.83 24.77 11.88
C MET A 1 -19.46 23.36 11.40
N TYR A 2 -19.22 23.13 10.11
CA TYR A 2 -18.93 21.79 9.56
C TYR A 2 -17.63 21.15 10.06
N VAL A 3 -16.52 21.90 10.22
CA VAL A 3 -15.23 21.33 10.63
C VAL A 3 -15.24 20.77 12.05
N ALA A 4 -15.88 21.48 12.99
CA ALA A 4 -16.04 20.97 14.36
C ALA A 4 -16.80 19.63 14.38
N SER A 5 -17.83 19.49 13.55
CA SER A 5 -18.61 18.24 13.39
C SER A 5 -17.76 17.13 12.77
N HIS A 6 -16.90 17.44 11.77
CA HIS A 6 -15.99 16.44 11.16
C HIS A 6 -14.96 15.95 12.16
N VAL A 7 -14.37 16.85 12.96
CA VAL A 7 -13.42 16.50 14.03
C VAL A 7 -14.10 15.59 15.06
N GLN A 8 -15.30 15.98 15.53
CA GLN A 8 -16.04 15.14 16.48
C GLN A 8 -16.34 13.75 15.94
N SER A 9 -16.74 13.68 14.66
CA SER A 9 -16.99 12.39 13.99
C SER A 9 -15.72 11.56 13.81
N ALA A 10 -14.59 12.19 13.49
CA ALA A 10 -13.31 11.51 13.38
C ALA A 10 -12.86 10.97 14.74
N LEU A 11 -12.96 11.74 15.83
CA LEU A 11 -12.65 11.29 17.17
C LEU A 11 -13.53 10.12 17.60
N GLN A 12 -14.83 10.18 17.33
CA GLN A 12 -15.74 9.05 17.59
C GLN A 12 -15.33 7.78 16.83
N ILE A 13 -14.93 7.92 15.56
CA ILE A 13 -14.42 6.80 14.75
C ILE A 13 -13.13 6.23 15.34
N ILE A 14 -12.19 7.09 15.74
CA ILE A 14 -10.92 6.70 16.35
C ILE A 14 -11.16 5.92 17.66
N ASP A 15 -12.13 6.32 18.46
CA ASP A 15 -12.51 5.61 19.69
C ASP A 15 -13.14 4.24 19.43
N LEU A 16 -13.94 4.13 18.37
CA LEU A 16 -14.66 2.89 18.03
C LEU A 16 -13.78 1.87 17.32
N TYR A 17 -12.87 2.31 16.45
CA TYR A 17 -12.05 1.43 15.64
C TYR A 17 -10.89 0.84 16.43
N LYS A 18 -10.75 -0.50 16.40
CA LYS A 18 -9.73 -1.26 17.17
C LYS A 18 -8.73 -2.02 16.30
N GLY A 19 -8.71 -1.78 14.99
CA GLY A 19 -7.74 -2.40 14.08
C GLY A 19 -8.11 -3.82 13.60
N GLU A 20 -9.38 -4.24 13.75
CA GLU A 20 -9.85 -5.60 13.44
C GLU A 20 -9.77 -5.93 11.95
N ILE A 21 -10.09 -4.95 11.11
CA ILE A 21 -10.05 -5.02 9.65
C ILE A 21 -9.42 -3.73 9.09
N PRO A 22 -8.96 -3.68 7.83
CA PRO A 22 -8.42 -2.45 7.26
C PRO A 22 -9.38 -1.26 7.42
N LEU A 23 -8.86 -0.10 7.83
CA LEU A 23 -9.64 1.11 8.13
C LEU A 23 -10.56 1.51 6.97
N ALA A 24 -10.09 1.38 5.73
CA ALA A 24 -10.91 1.66 4.55
C ALA A 24 -12.20 0.83 4.51
N HIS A 25 -12.12 -0.46 4.85
CA HIS A 25 -13.28 -1.36 4.90
C HIS A 25 -14.18 -1.01 6.08
N TRP A 26 -13.58 -0.75 7.25
CA TRP A 26 -14.32 -0.36 8.43
C TRP A 26 -15.10 0.95 8.22
N LEU A 27 -14.46 1.99 7.67
CA LEU A 27 -15.11 3.26 7.32
C LEU A 27 -16.24 3.08 6.31
N LYS A 28 -16.08 2.20 5.32
CA LYS A 28 -17.14 1.88 4.36
C LYS A 28 -18.38 1.31 5.07
N HIS A 29 -18.19 0.40 6.04
CA HIS A 29 -19.28 -0.13 6.85
C HIS A 29 -19.89 0.95 7.74
N TYR A 30 -19.08 1.71 8.46
CA TYR A 30 -19.52 2.80 9.32
C TYR A 30 -20.38 3.82 8.57
N PHE A 31 -19.93 4.32 7.42
CA PHE A 31 -20.69 5.30 6.64
C PHE A 31 -21.94 4.73 5.97
N ARG A 32 -22.05 3.43 5.75
CA ARG A 32 -23.30 2.80 5.31
C ARG A 32 -24.39 2.85 6.39
N GLN A 33 -23.99 2.69 7.64
CA GLN A 33 -24.90 2.76 8.78
C GLN A 33 -25.24 4.21 9.14
N HIS A 34 -24.35 5.16 8.86
CA HIS A 34 -24.49 6.57 9.19
C HIS A 34 -24.72 7.41 7.92
N LYS A 35 -25.94 7.30 7.34
CA LYS A 35 -26.30 7.94 6.05
C LYS A 35 -26.30 9.47 6.07
N LYS A 36 -26.20 10.12 7.23
CA LYS A 36 -26.15 11.58 7.39
C LYS A 36 -24.93 12.25 6.75
N TYR A 37 -23.85 11.49 6.47
CA TYR A 37 -22.64 12.03 5.88
C TYR A 37 -22.70 12.00 4.36
N GLY A 38 -22.54 13.16 3.71
CA GLY A 38 -22.36 13.30 2.27
C GLY A 38 -20.98 12.79 1.81
N SER A 39 -20.75 12.70 0.51
CA SER A 39 -19.47 12.17 -0.03
C SER A 39 -18.28 13.04 0.39
N ARG A 40 -18.45 14.37 0.44
CA ARG A 40 -17.42 15.31 0.87
C ARG A 40 -17.08 15.14 2.35
N ASP A 41 -18.12 15.02 3.20
CA ASP A 41 -17.93 14.80 4.65
C ASP A 41 -17.17 13.51 4.92
N ARG A 42 -17.56 12.41 4.24
CA ARG A 42 -16.90 11.11 4.37
C ARG A 42 -15.41 11.18 4.02
N LYS A 43 -15.06 11.91 2.95
CA LYS A 43 -13.66 12.12 2.54
C LYS A 43 -12.88 12.90 3.61
N GLN A 44 -13.45 13.97 4.15
CA GLN A 44 -12.78 14.80 5.15
C GLN A 44 -12.63 14.06 6.49
N ILE A 45 -13.65 13.35 6.96
CA ILE A 45 -13.61 12.55 8.17
C ILE A 45 -12.60 11.41 8.03
N ALA A 46 -12.62 10.69 6.90
CA ALA A 46 -11.64 9.64 6.63
C ALA A 46 -10.21 10.21 6.61
N HIS A 47 -9.99 11.33 5.95
CA HIS A 47 -8.69 12.01 5.92
C HIS A 47 -8.16 12.32 7.32
N LEU A 48 -9.00 12.87 8.20
CA LEU A 48 -8.64 13.12 9.61
C LEU A 48 -8.24 11.82 10.33
N CYS A 49 -8.99 10.74 10.14
CA CYS A 49 -8.65 9.44 10.74
C CYS A 49 -7.30 8.92 10.22
N TYR A 50 -7.03 9.00 8.91
CA TYR A 50 -5.75 8.59 8.35
C TYR A 50 -4.59 9.43 8.87
N CYS A 51 -4.73 10.76 8.96
CA CYS A 51 -3.73 11.63 9.56
C CYS A 51 -3.44 11.22 11.01
N TYR A 52 -4.47 10.96 11.81
CA TYR A 52 -4.31 10.53 13.19
C TYR A 52 -3.47 9.25 13.32
N TYR A 53 -3.74 8.23 12.51
CA TYR A 53 -3.01 6.97 12.56
C TYR A 53 -1.58 7.08 12.00
N ARG A 54 -1.29 8.05 11.10
CA ARG A 54 0.07 8.31 10.59
C ARG A 54 1.06 8.72 11.68
N LEU A 55 0.58 9.30 12.77
CA LEU A 55 1.42 9.61 13.92
C LEU A 55 1.90 8.36 14.67
N GLY A 56 1.44 7.16 14.30
CA GLY A 56 1.82 5.94 15.02
C GLY A 56 1.57 6.11 16.54
N ARG A 57 2.60 5.97 17.35
CA ARG A 57 2.53 6.14 18.81
C ARG A 57 3.04 7.49 19.30
N SER A 58 3.31 8.45 18.40
CA SER A 58 3.73 9.79 18.79
C SER A 58 2.60 10.57 19.44
N PHE A 59 2.96 11.51 20.29
CA PHE A 59 2.03 12.45 20.93
C PHE A 59 0.89 11.77 21.71
N GLN A 60 1.16 10.66 22.41
CA GLN A 60 0.14 9.95 23.18
C GLN A 60 -0.19 10.61 24.53
N SER A 61 0.67 11.52 25.00
CA SER A 61 0.52 12.24 26.28
C SER A 61 -0.46 13.41 26.23
N ILE A 62 -0.86 13.85 25.04
CA ILE A 62 -1.77 14.99 24.86
C ILE A 62 -3.20 14.53 24.53
N SER A 63 -4.17 15.45 24.52
CA SER A 63 -5.55 15.13 24.19
C SER A 63 -5.69 14.61 22.75
N GLN A 64 -6.65 13.71 22.51
CA GLN A 64 -6.91 13.18 21.16
C GLN A 64 -7.20 14.27 20.15
N LYS A 65 -7.92 15.32 20.53
CA LYS A 65 -8.24 16.47 19.67
C LYS A 65 -6.98 17.23 19.27
N GLU A 66 -6.10 17.50 20.21
CA GLU A 66 -4.83 18.17 19.97
C GLU A 66 -3.92 17.30 19.09
N ARG A 67 -3.82 16.01 19.41
CA ARG A 67 -3.10 15.02 18.60
C ARG A 67 -3.61 14.95 17.16
N LEU A 68 -4.95 14.99 16.97
CA LEU A 68 -5.55 15.03 15.64
C LEU A 68 -5.20 16.31 14.88
N THR A 69 -5.15 17.46 15.57
CA THR A 69 -4.78 18.75 14.96
C THR A 69 -3.31 18.77 14.54
N ILE A 70 -2.41 18.27 15.39
CA ILE A 70 -0.99 18.08 15.05
C ILE A 70 -0.84 17.12 13.88
N ALA A 71 -1.56 15.99 13.89
CA ALA A 71 -1.55 15.03 12.81
C ALA A 71 -1.95 15.66 11.47
N LEU A 72 -3.04 16.43 11.45
CA LEU A 72 -3.47 17.13 10.26
C LEU A 72 -2.40 18.09 9.75
N PHE A 73 -1.77 18.86 10.63
CA PHE A 73 -0.69 19.79 10.27
C PHE A 73 0.53 19.08 9.69
N LEU A 74 1.05 18.07 10.37
CA LEU A 74 2.23 17.33 9.93
C LEU A 74 1.99 16.60 8.59
N CYS A 75 0.80 16.06 8.36
CA CYS A 75 0.44 15.36 7.14
C CYS A 75 0.05 16.28 5.97
N SER A 76 -0.27 17.55 6.21
CA SER A 76 -0.67 18.50 5.15
C SER A 76 0.56 18.98 4.37
N GLN A 77 0.48 18.94 3.03
CA GLN A 77 1.54 19.43 2.13
C GLN A 77 1.24 20.85 1.61
N THR A 78 0.01 21.31 1.77
CA THR A 78 -0.46 22.61 1.34
C THR A 78 -1.49 23.16 2.33
N PRO A 79 -1.69 24.49 2.38
CA PRO A 79 -2.79 25.10 3.12
C PRO A 79 -4.14 24.48 2.74
N ASN A 80 -5.01 24.27 3.71
CA ASN A 80 -6.32 23.68 3.49
C ASN A 80 -7.37 24.17 4.49
N SER A 81 -8.65 24.05 4.12
CA SER A 81 -9.77 24.58 4.88
C SER A 81 -9.98 23.92 6.25
N LEU A 82 -9.54 22.67 6.45
CA LEU A 82 -9.62 22.01 7.75
C LEU A 82 -8.62 22.62 8.72
N LEU A 83 -7.37 22.74 8.27
CA LEU A 83 -6.29 23.30 9.08
C LEU A 83 -6.51 24.80 9.35
N GLU A 84 -7.04 25.55 8.38
CA GLU A 84 -7.41 26.96 8.55
C GLU A 84 -8.37 27.20 9.69
N GLN A 85 -9.34 26.30 9.90
CA GLN A 85 -10.31 26.44 11.00
C GLN A 85 -9.82 25.87 12.33
N LEU A 86 -8.92 24.87 12.31
CA LEU A 86 -8.44 24.22 13.53
C LEU A 86 -7.19 24.90 14.12
N ALA A 87 -6.29 25.33 13.24
CA ALA A 87 -5.02 25.94 13.61
C ALA A 87 -4.53 26.89 12.50
N PRO A 88 -5.14 28.10 12.36
CA PRO A 88 -4.84 29.03 11.27
C PRO A 88 -3.34 29.43 11.23
N HIS A 89 -2.71 29.54 12.40
CA HIS A 89 -1.28 29.85 12.51
C HIS A 89 -0.35 28.75 11.93
N TRP A 90 -0.82 27.52 11.82
CA TRP A 90 -0.09 26.43 11.16
C TRP A 90 -0.45 26.30 9.68
N ASN A 91 -1.64 26.78 9.26
CA ASN A 91 -2.10 26.59 7.88
C ASN A 91 -1.16 27.24 6.86
N SER A 92 -0.68 28.46 7.11
CA SER A 92 0.30 29.14 6.25
C SER A 92 1.66 28.42 6.15
N ARG A 93 1.93 27.51 7.08
CA ARG A 93 3.17 26.71 7.15
C ARG A 93 2.99 25.26 6.75
N ALA A 94 1.83 24.90 6.25
CA ALA A 94 1.53 23.51 5.85
C ALA A 94 2.47 22.97 4.76
N GLY A 95 2.96 23.84 3.88
CA GLY A 95 3.92 23.51 2.81
C GLY A 95 5.39 23.46 3.26
N ASN A 96 5.71 23.81 4.52
CA ASN A 96 7.08 23.79 5.03
C ASN A 96 7.63 22.35 5.08
N LYS A 97 8.96 22.24 5.14
CA LYS A 97 9.64 20.97 5.38
C LYS A 97 9.18 20.35 6.70
N ILE A 98 9.18 19.03 6.77
CA ILE A 98 8.66 18.32 7.93
C ILE A 98 9.45 18.66 9.23
N GLU A 99 10.75 18.92 9.11
CA GLU A 99 11.60 19.30 10.23
C GLU A 99 11.14 20.63 10.85
N GLU A 100 10.80 21.61 10.03
CA GLU A 100 10.30 22.92 10.48
C GLU A 100 8.92 22.76 11.14
N LYS A 101 8.06 21.90 10.56
CA LYS A 101 6.75 21.61 11.17
C LYS A 101 6.87 20.91 12.51
N LEU A 102 7.82 19.96 12.63
CA LEU A 102 8.08 19.27 13.90
C LEU A 102 8.56 20.25 14.99
N SER A 103 9.44 21.20 14.66
CA SER A 103 9.85 22.26 15.58
C SER A 103 8.68 23.10 16.08
N LEU A 104 7.73 23.43 15.21
CA LEU A 104 6.55 24.23 15.58
C LEU A 104 5.60 23.53 16.55
N VAL A 105 5.64 22.21 16.63
CA VAL A 105 4.81 21.39 17.52
C VAL A 105 5.62 20.72 18.64
N HIS A 106 6.88 21.11 18.82
CA HIS A 106 7.82 20.48 19.76
C HIS A 106 7.91 18.96 19.61
N GLY A 107 7.89 18.49 18.34
CA GLY A 107 7.76 17.09 17.98
C GLY A 107 9.05 16.40 17.54
N GLU A 108 10.23 17.04 17.68
CA GLU A 108 11.50 16.51 17.18
C GLU A 108 11.87 15.16 17.79
N THR A 109 11.54 14.96 19.07
CA THR A 109 11.74 13.69 19.76
C THR A 109 10.55 12.73 19.56
N GLU A 110 9.34 13.27 19.43
CA GLU A 110 8.13 12.49 19.26
C GLU A 110 8.09 11.70 17.94
N VAL A 111 8.71 12.21 16.87
CA VAL A 111 8.75 11.52 15.57
C VAL A 111 9.34 10.12 15.65
N GLN A 112 10.21 9.86 16.61
CA GLN A 112 10.81 8.54 16.83
C GLN A 112 9.76 7.50 17.28
N ASN A 113 8.67 7.94 17.90
CA ASN A 113 7.59 7.11 18.38
C ASN A 113 6.56 6.75 17.27
N ILE A 114 6.71 7.28 16.05
CA ILE A 114 5.86 6.89 14.90
C ILE A 114 5.99 5.39 14.67
N PHE A 115 7.21 4.88 14.65
CA PHE A 115 7.48 3.48 14.40
C PHE A 115 7.36 2.65 15.68
N PRO A 116 6.50 1.61 15.73
CA PRO A 116 6.15 0.92 16.97
C PRO A 116 7.20 -0.07 17.48
N CYS A 117 8.23 -0.33 16.68
CA CYS A 117 9.21 -1.37 16.99
C CYS A 117 10.54 -0.76 17.44
N PRO A 118 11.14 -1.26 18.54
CA PRO A 118 12.46 -0.83 18.98
C PRO A 118 13.60 -1.35 18.10
N PHE A 119 13.30 -2.00 16.97
CA PHE A 119 14.33 -2.53 16.09
C PHE A 119 15.10 -1.41 15.41
N SER A 120 16.39 -1.55 15.39
CA SER A 120 17.22 -0.74 14.53
C SER A 120 16.87 -1.04 13.08
N LEU A 121 16.48 -0.02 12.33
CA LEU A 121 16.53 -0.09 10.89
C LEU A 121 17.97 -0.39 10.48
N THR A 122 18.16 -1.11 9.38
CA THR A 122 19.51 -1.38 8.85
C THR A 122 20.24 -0.06 8.60
N ASP A 123 21.56 -0.07 8.70
CA ASP A 123 22.39 1.14 8.58
C ASP A 123 22.33 1.79 7.19
N HIS A 124 21.81 1.07 6.17
CA HIS A 124 21.59 1.57 4.81
C HIS A 124 20.29 2.35 4.64
N ILE A 125 19.44 2.43 5.68
CA ILE A 125 18.20 3.19 5.64
C ILE A 125 18.38 4.50 6.39
N ASP A 126 18.11 5.61 5.72
CA ASP A 126 17.95 6.90 6.40
C ASP A 126 16.75 6.83 7.35
N LYS A 127 17.04 6.63 8.64
CA LYS A 127 16.04 6.47 9.69
C LYS A 127 15.10 7.65 9.78
N ARG A 128 15.62 8.87 9.67
CA ARG A 128 14.82 10.09 9.76
C ARG A 128 13.94 10.27 8.55
N GLY A 129 14.49 10.09 7.35
CA GLY A 129 13.73 10.11 6.10
C GLY A 129 12.62 9.06 6.07
N PHE A 130 12.91 7.85 6.57
CA PHE A 130 11.91 6.78 6.70
C PHE A 130 10.75 7.19 7.60
N LEU A 131 11.01 7.69 8.82
CA LEU A 131 9.98 8.12 9.76
C LEU A 131 9.15 9.28 9.19
N ASN A 132 9.80 10.26 8.57
CA ASN A 132 9.14 11.39 7.93
C ASN A 132 8.25 10.93 6.78
N SER A 133 8.66 9.92 6.01
CA SER A 133 7.86 9.37 4.90
C SER A 133 6.53 8.76 5.34
N LEU A 134 6.42 8.27 6.58
CA LEU A 134 5.18 7.72 7.12
C LEU A 134 4.10 8.79 7.34
N LEU A 135 4.50 10.06 7.50
CA LEU A 135 3.58 11.20 7.64
C LEU A 135 2.96 11.63 6.29
N VAL A 136 3.52 11.18 5.18
CA VAL A 136 3.05 11.55 3.85
C VAL A 136 2.25 10.43 3.23
N GLN A 137 1.12 10.78 2.58
CA GLN A 137 0.37 9.84 1.75
C GLN A 137 1.21 9.52 0.51
N PRO A 138 1.61 8.26 0.27
CA PRO A 138 2.37 7.92 -0.92
C PRO A 138 1.52 8.04 -2.19
N ASP A 139 2.17 8.36 -3.28
CA ASP A 139 1.56 8.36 -4.60
C ASP A 139 1.08 6.95 -5.01
N MET A 140 0.12 6.93 -5.92
CA MET A 140 -0.27 5.70 -6.61
C MET A 140 0.71 5.45 -7.75
N PHE A 141 1.38 4.29 -7.74
CA PHE A 141 2.27 3.90 -8.81
C PHE A 141 1.56 2.99 -9.82
N LEU A 142 1.73 3.32 -11.09
CA LEU A 142 1.31 2.47 -12.20
C LEU A 142 2.54 1.91 -12.89
N ARG A 143 2.61 0.60 -12.99
CA ARG A 143 3.53 -0.08 -13.89
C ARG A 143 2.87 -0.20 -15.26
N LEU A 144 3.44 0.47 -16.24
CA LEU A 144 2.99 0.41 -17.63
C LEU A 144 3.46 -0.90 -18.25
N ARG A 145 2.58 -1.61 -18.96
CA ARG A 145 2.92 -2.91 -19.54
C ARG A 145 3.71 -2.74 -20.84
N PRO A 146 4.56 -3.72 -21.20
CA PRO A 146 5.40 -3.66 -22.39
C PRO A 146 4.58 -3.34 -23.66
N GLY A 147 5.05 -2.34 -24.42
CA GLY A 147 4.39 -1.87 -25.65
C GLY A 147 3.12 -1.05 -25.43
N LYS A 148 2.78 -0.70 -24.19
CA LYS A 148 1.62 0.14 -23.84
C LYS A 148 2.00 1.50 -23.28
N GLU A 149 3.27 1.75 -23.05
CA GLU A 149 3.81 2.90 -22.31
C GLU A 149 3.32 4.22 -22.91
N GLU A 150 3.64 4.47 -24.18
CA GLU A 150 3.28 5.71 -24.86
C GLU A 150 1.76 5.88 -25.05
N GLY A 151 1.06 4.76 -25.32
CA GLY A 151 -0.40 4.77 -25.44
C GLY A 151 -1.09 5.16 -24.14
N ALA A 152 -0.63 4.60 -23.01
CA ALA A 152 -1.17 4.89 -21.68
C ALA A 152 -0.89 6.34 -21.27
N LYS A 153 0.35 6.82 -21.44
CA LYS A 153 0.73 8.21 -21.15
C LYS A 153 -0.11 9.21 -21.96
N ARG A 154 -0.29 8.96 -23.26
CA ARG A 154 -1.11 9.81 -24.14
C ARG A 154 -2.56 9.88 -23.68
N LYS A 155 -3.16 8.75 -23.28
CA LYS A 155 -4.53 8.73 -22.72
C LYS A 155 -4.67 9.55 -21.46
N LEU A 156 -3.70 9.45 -20.54
CA LEU A 156 -3.68 10.24 -19.31
C LEU A 156 -3.57 11.75 -19.61
N GLN A 157 -2.70 12.13 -20.56
CA GLN A 157 -2.55 13.52 -20.99
C GLN A 157 -3.84 14.07 -21.63
N GLN A 158 -4.49 13.30 -22.49
CA GLN A 158 -5.78 13.67 -23.11
C GLN A 158 -6.89 13.84 -22.06
N ALA A 159 -6.84 13.04 -20.98
CA ALA A 159 -7.75 13.16 -19.85
C ALA A 159 -7.32 14.25 -18.84
N GLN A 160 -6.28 15.02 -19.14
CA GLN A 160 -5.71 16.07 -18.27
C GLN A 160 -5.28 15.54 -16.88
N ILE A 161 -4.89 14.28 -16.81
CA ILE A 161 -4.36 13.65 -15.59
C ILE A 161 -2.85 13.88 -15.56
N THR A 162 -2.39 14.66 -14.57
CA THR A 162 -0.96 14.87 -14.34
C THR A 162 -0.33 13.65 -13.69
N PHE A 163 0.88 13.30 -14.14
CA PHE A 163 1.68 12.22 -13.58
C PHE A 163 3.17 12.59 -13.62
N GLN A 164 3.95 11.95 -12.77
CA GLN A 164 5.41 12.03 -12.80
C GLN A 164 5.95 10.73 -13.40
N GLU A 165 6.85 10.82 -14.36
CA GLU A 165 7.58 9.65 -14.86
C GLU A 165 8.70 9.29 -13.89
N ILE A 166 8.66 8.06 -13.38
CA ILE A 166 9.70 7.50 -12.50
C ILE A 166 10.70 6.69 -13.35
N SER A 167 10.19 5.99 -14.35
CA SER A 167 10.98 5.29 -15.37
C SER A 167 10.14 5.13 -16.64
N THR A 168 10.70 4.55 -17.69
CA THR A 168 9.96 4.27 -18.95
C THR A 168 8.68 3.46 -18.68
N GLN A 169 8.70 2.55 -17.73
CA GLN A 169 7.58 1.65 -17.40
C GLN A 169 6.88 1.98 -16.07
N CYS A 170 7.24 3.07 -15.40
CA CYS A 170 6.63 3.44 -14.12
C CYS A 170 6.28 4.91 -14.06
N ILE A 171 5.03 5.20 -13.74
CA ILE A 171 4.54 6.56 -13.46
C ILE A 171 3.94 6.63 -12.06
N ALA A 172 4.04 7.80 -11.44
CA ALA A 172 3.43 8.13 -10.17
C ALA A 172 2.31 9.15 -10.36
N LEU A 173 1.20 8.95 -9.66
CA LEU A 173 0.03 9.83 -9.67
C LEU A 173 -0.40 10.14 -8.24
N PRO A 174 -1.03 11.30 -8.00
CA PRO A 174 -1.66 11.57 -6.71
C PRO A 174 -2.61 10.42 -6.32
N ASN A 175 -2.55 9.96 -5.06
CA ASN A 175 -3.29 8.78 -4.61
C ASN A 175 -4.82 8.85 -4.81
N SER A 176 -5.37 10.05 -4.94
CA SER A 176 -6.82 10.27 -5.19
C SER A 176 -7.22 10.17 -6.67
N THR A 177 -6.27 9.93 -7.58
CA THR A 177 -6.52 9.89 -9.01
C THR A 177 -7.28 8.62 -9.38
N SER A 178 -8.40 8.76 -10.10
CA SER A 178 -9.12 7.63 -10.70
C SER A 178 -8.65 7.45 -12.13
N VAL A 179 -8.12 6.28 -12.44
CA VAL A 179 -7.55 5.95 -13.76
C VAL A 179 -8.37 4.91 -14.50
N GLU A 180 -9.32 4.27 -13.84
CA GLU A 180 -10.11 3.14 -14.37
C GLU A 180 -10.99 3.54 -15.56
N ASN A 181 -11.34 4.83 -15.67
CA ASN A 181 -12.13 5.37 -16.80
C ASN A 181 -11.26 5.75 -17.99
N VAL A 182 -9.94 5.73 -17.85
CA VAL A 182 -8.97 6.19 -18.86
C VAL A 182 -8.10 5.06 -19.36
N LEU A 183 -7.68 4.17 -18.43
CA LEU A 183 -6.80 3.04 -18.73
C LEU A 183 -7.52 1.72 -18.45
N HIS A 184 -7.26 0.74 -19.29
CA HIS A 184 -7.64 -0.65 -19.00
C HIS A 184 -6.60 -1.26 -18.05
N LEU A 185 -6.94 -1.30 -16.75
CA LEU A 185 -6.06 -1.90 -15.74
C LEU A 185 -5.80 -3.39 -16.06
N ASP A 186 -4.61 -3.84 -15.68
CA ASP A 186 -4.04 -5.15 -15.98
C ASP A 186 -3.80 -5.45 -17.46
N LYS A 187 -4.42 -4.72 -18.41
CA LYS A 187 -4.15 -4.79 -19.85
C LYS A 187 -3.11 -3.77 -20.33
N GLU A 188 -3.21 -2.52 -19.85
CA GLU A 188 -2.33 -1.41 -20.26
C GLU A 188 -1.38 -1.01 -19.13
N ALA A 189 -1.88 -1.02 -17.91
CA ALA A 189 -1.14 -0.66 -16.70
C ALA A 189 -1.58 -1.49 -15.50
N VAL A 190 -0.67 -1.71 -14.58
CA VAL A 190 -0.91 -2.43 -13.32
C VAL A 190 -0.70 -1.48 -12.16
N VAL A 191 -1.69 -1.34 -11.27
CA VAL A 191 -1.50 -0.63 -9.99
C VAL A 191 -0.61 -1.50 -9.12
N GLN A 192 0.62 -1.05 -8.88
CA GLN A 192 1.63 -1.82 -8.15
C GLN A 192 2.62 -0.85 -7.50
N ASP A 193 2.92 -1.02 -6.22
CA ASP A 193 3.90 -0.20 -5.51
C ASP A 193 5.28 -0.30 -6.14
N LEU A 194 6.04 0.81 -6.14
CA LEU A 194 7.35 0.89 -6.78
C LEU A 194 8.30 -0.19 -6.29
N SER A 195 8.37 -0.42 -4.97
CA SER A 195 9.18 -1.50 -4.40
C SER A 195 8.75 -2.88 -4.90
N SER A 196 7.44 -3.11 -5.04
CA SER A 196 6.91 -4.37 -5.57
C SER A 196 7.22 -4.57 -7.06
N GLN A 197 7.32 -3.48 -7.84
CA GLN A 197 7.76 -3.55 -9.25
C GLN A 197 9.21 -3.98 -9.39
N GLN A 198 10.04 -3.71 -8.38
CA GLN A 198 11.49 -3.98 -8.39
C GLN A 198 11.87 -5.33 -7.79
N THR A 199 10.93 -6.06 -7.18
CA THR A 199 11.24 -7.31 -6.45
C THR A 199 11.87 -8.40 -7.30
N LEU A 200 11.60 -8.43 -8.60
CA LEU A 200 12.13 -9.44 -9.54
C LEU A 200 13.36 -8.95 -10.33
N ASN A 201 13.87 -7.74 -10.10
CA ASN A 201 15.00 -7.21 -10.85
C ASN A 201 16.25 -8.10 -10.77
N ALA A 202 16.55 -8.66 -9.60
CA ALA A 202 17.67 -9.60 -9.45
C ALA A 202 17.47 -10.87 -10.29
N LEU A 203 16.25 -11.38 -10.38
CA LEU A 203 15.93 -12.52 -11.24
C LEU A 203 16.14 -12.15 -12.72
N PHE A 204 15.64 -11.00 -13.15
CA PHE A 204 15.78 -10.55 -14.54
C PHE A 204 17.20 -10.30 -14.99
N SER A 205 18.09 -9.88 -14.07
CA SER A 205 19.50 -9.70 -14.36
C SER A 205 20.28 -11.04 -14.50
N HIS A 206 19.79 -12.11 -13.87
CA HIS A 206 20.44 -13.43 -13.91
C HIS A 206 19.84 -14.38 -14.96
N LEU A 207 18.57 -14.19 -15.31
CA LEU A 207 17.92 -14.93 -16.39
C LEU A 207 17.82 -14.02 -17.62
N PRO A 208 18.72 -14.14 -18.60
CA PRO A 208 18.56 -13.43 -19.86
C PRO A 208 17.26 -13.86 -20.51
N ALA A 209 16.70 -13.00 -21.39
CA ALA A 209 15.49 -13.30 -22.12
C ALA A 209 15.62 -14.69 -22.78
N VAL A 210 14.83 -15.64 -22.29
CA VAL A 210 14.92 -17.03 -22.71
C VAL A 210 13.78 -17.29 -23.65
N GLU A 211 14.05 -17.76 -24.84
CA GLU A 211 13.02 -18.17 -25.81
C GLU A 211 12.23 -19.41 -25.35
N ARG A 212 12.75 -20.13 -24.33
CA ARG A 212 12.07 -21.32 -23.80
C ARG A 212 10.88 -20.97 -22.88
N GLU A 213 9.93 -21.86 -22.83
CA GLU A 213 8.83 -21.82 -21.86
C GLU A 213 9.37 -22.04 -20.45
N LEU A 214 9.14 -21.09 -19.54
CA LEU A 214 9.46 -21.24 -18.11
C LEU A 214 8.26 -21.83 -17.38
N THR A 215 8.51 -22.78 -16.49
CA THR A 215 7.54 -23.25 -15.50
C THR A 215 7.69 -22.45 -14.21
N VAL A 216 6.66 -21.74 -13.81
CA VAL A 216 6.68 -20.81 -12.70
C VAL A 216 5.65 -21.21 -11.64
N TRP A 217 6.06 -21.24 -10.39
CA TRP A 217 5.12 -21.36 -9.29
C TRP A 217 5.11 -20.06 -8.46
N ASP A 218 3.99 -19.33 -8.47
CA ASP A 218 3.75 -18.25 -7.51
C ASP A 218 2.97 -18.85 -6.31
N CYS A 219 3.70 -19.18 -5.27
CA CYS A 219 3.18 -20.01 -4.17
C CYS A 219 2.34 -19.23 -3.16
N CYS A 220 2.41 -17.89 -3.16
CA CYS A 220 1.61 -16.98 -2.35
C CYS A 220 1.09 -15.84 -3.23
N ALA A 221 0.41 -16.20 -4.33
CA ALA A 221 0.18 -15.32 -5.47
C ALA A 221 -0.70 -14.10 -5.16
N ALA A 222 -1.49 -14.14 -4.10
CA ALA A 222 -2.47 -13.11 -3.80
C ALA A 222 -3.28 -12.74 -5.06
N SER A 223 -3.30 -11.46 -5.47
CA SER A 223 -4.00 -11.00 -6.67
C SER A 223 -3.16 -11.08 -7.97
N GLY A 224 -1.98 -11.71 -7.94
CA GLY A 224 -1.18 -12.00 -9.13
C GLY A 224 -0.28 -10.86 -9.65
N GLY A 225 -0.04 -9.81 -8.86
CA GLY A 225 0.74 -8.66 -9.32
C GLY A 225 2.18 -9.02 -9.71
N LYS A 226 2.84 -9.92 -8.97
CA LYS A 226 4.20 -10.40 -9.27
C LYS A 226 4.21 -11.42 -10.42
N SER A 227 3.19 -12.27 -10.52
CA SER A 227 3.02 -13.16 -11.66
C SER A 227 2.86 -12.36 -12.97
N ILE A 228 2.05 -11.29 -12.99
CA ILE A 228 1.90 -10.41 -14.16
C ILE A 228 3.24 -9.70 -14.48
N LEU A 229 3.99 -9.28 -13.47
CA LEU A 229 5.31 -8.68 -13.66
C LEU A 229 6.28 -9.67 -14.33
N LEU A 230 6.31 -10.92 -13.87
CA LEU A 230 7.14 -11.96 -14.46
C LEU A 230 6.70 -12.30 -15.90
N TYR A 231 5.39 -12.40 -16.13
CA TYR A 231 4.84 -12.65 -17.46
C TYR A 231 5.21 -11.55 -18.48
N ASP A 232 5.27 -10.31 -18.04
CA ASP A 232 5.68 -9.19 -18.90
C ASP A 232 7.14 -9.32 -19.38
N HIS A 233 8.00 -10.01 -18.63
CA HIS A 233 9.38 -10.31 -19.02
C HIS A 233 9.53 -11.63 -19.76
N PHE A 234 8.71 -12.64 -19.41
CA PHE A 234 8.76 -13.99 -19.94
C PHE A 234 7.34 -14.43 -20.40
N PRO A 235 6.85 -13.92 -21.55
CA PRO A 235 5.46 -14.10 -21.98
C PRO A 235 5.09 -15.54 -22.35
N HIS A 236 6.07 -16.42 -22.52
CA HIS A 236 5.84 -17.84 -22.80
C HIS A 236 5.82 -18.71 -21.54
N SER A 237 5.79 -18.09 -20.34
CA SER A 237 5.78 -18.84 -19.09
C SER A 237 4.45 -19.55 -18.82
N ARG A 238 4.56 -20.75 -18.24
CA ARG A 238 3.43 -21.50 -17.67
C ARG A 238 3.39 -21.32 -16.17
N PHE A 239 2.24 -20.92 -15.66
CA PHE A 239 2.11 -20.65 -14.22
C PHE A 239 1.34 -21.74 -13.49
N VAL A 240 1.81 -22.03 -12.26
CA VAL A 240 0.98 -22.53 -11.19
C VAL A 240 0.88 -21.41 -10.15
N VAL A 241 -0.33 -21.06 -9.73
CA VAL A 241 -0.54 -20.01 -8.73
C VAL A 241 -1.32 -20.59 -7.55
N SER A 242 -0.91 -20.25 -6.35
CA SER A 242 -1.60 -20.71 -5.12
C SER A 242 -1.74 -19.59 -4.11
N ASP A 243 -2.84 -19.60 -3.36
CA ASP A 243 -3.08 -18.78 -2.17
C ASP A 243 -4.08 -19.52 -1.28
N LYS A 244 -4.05 -19.29 0.02
CA LYS A 244 -5.00 -19.88 0.95
C LYS A 244 -6.41 -19.29 0.86
N ARG A 245 -6.58 -18.16 0.19
CA ARG A 245 -7.84 -17.40 0.09
C ARG A 245 -8.42 -17.55 -1.31
N GLU A 246 -9.45 -18.34 -1.45
CA GLU A 246 -10.15 -18.56 -2.72
C GLU A 246 -10.67 -17.25 -3.35
N SER A 247 -11.20 -16.33 -2.54
CA SER A 247 -11.70 -15.03 -3.01
C SER A 247 -10.62 -14.17 -3.69
N ILE A 248 -9.38 -14.27 -3.24
CA ILE A 248 -8.23 -13.56 -3.84
C ILE A 248 -7.85 -14.21 -5.17
N LEU A 249 -7.86 -15.54 -5.24
CA LEU A 249 -7.60 -16.26 -6.49
C LEU A 249 -8.69 -15.99 -7.54
N SER A 250 -9.93 -15.77 -7.12
CA SER A 250 -10.99 -15.30 -8.02
C SER A 250 -10.66 -13.94 -8.66
N ASN A 251 -10.10 -13.01 -7.87
CA ASN A 251 -9.63 -11.73 -8.39
C ASN A 251 -8.41 -11.90 -9.30
N LEU A 252 -7.44 -12.75 -8.92
CA LEU A 252 -6.28 -13.07 -9.76
C LEU A 252 -6.70 -13.55 -11.14
N ARG A 253 -7.68 -14.45 -11.22
CA ARG A 253 -8.17 -15.00 -12.51
C ARG A 253 -8.69 -13.90 -13.44
N LYS A 254 -9.48 -12.95 -12.92
CA LYS A 254 -9.96 -11.80 -13.68
C LYS A 254 -8.81 -10.92 -14.18
N ARG A 255 -7.81 -10.70 -13.33
CA ARG A 255 -6.62 -9.92 -13.69
C ARG A 255 -5.77 -10.63 -14.75
N PHE A 256 -5.59 -11.94 -14.63
CA PHE A 256 -4.89 -12.75 -15.64
C PHE A 256 -5.58 -12.71 -16.99
N GLU A 257 -6.91 -12.79 -17.02
CA GLU A 257 -7.70 -12.62 -18.25
C GLU A 257 -7.43 -11.25 -18.90
N GLN A 258 -7.47 -10.16 -18.12
CA GLN A 258 -7.15 -8.81 -18.62
C GLN A 258 -5.70 -8.69 -19.07
N ALA A 259 -4.78 -9.35 -18.37
CA ALA A 259 -3.37 -9.37 -18.71
C ALA A 259 -3.01 -10.25 -19.90
N GLY A 260 -3.95 -11.06 -20.41
CA GLY A 260 -3.71 -12.01 -21.50
C GLY A 260 -2.96 -13.27 -21.08
N ILE A 261 -2.97 -13.62 -19.79
CA ILE A 261 -2.33 -14.83 -19.26
C ILE A 261 -3.35 -15.96 -19.28
N SER A 262 -3.17 -16.93 -20.17
CA SER A 262 -4.07 -18.08 -20.32
C SER A 262 -3.43 -19.41 -19.89
N ASN A 263 -2.10 -19.51 -19.92
CA ASN A 263 -1.38 -20.75 -19.60
C ASN A 263 -1.07 -20.84 -18.11
N TYR A 264 -2.10 -21.14 -17.30
CA TYR A 264 -1.92 -21.28 -15.86
C TYR A 264 -2.87 -22.30 -15.23
N LYS A 265 -2.44 -22.85 -14.08
CA LYS A 265 -3.27 -23.60 -13.13
C LYS A 265 -3.34 -22.85 -11.82
N TRP A 266 -4.43 -22.96 -11.11
CA TRP A 266 -4.59 -22.35 -9.79
C TRP A 266 -5.03 -23.41 -8.76
N LEU A 267 -4.63 -23.22 -7.52
CA LEU A 267 -5.05 -24.07 -6.41
C LEU A 267 -5.20 -23.25 -5.13
N VAL A 268 -6.18 -23.63 -4.31
CA VAL A 268 -6.33 -23.10 -2.94
C VAL A 268 -5.47 -23.98 -2.03
N ALA A 269 -4.47 -23.40 -1.37
CA ALA A 269 -3.60 -24.12 -0.47
C ALA A 269 -3.07 -23.25 0.67
N ASP A 270 -3.13 -23.71 1.90
CA ASP A 270 -2.46 -23.09 3.05
C ASP A 270 -1.09 -23.78 3.28
N LEU A 271 -0.09 -23.32 2.55
CA LEU A 271 1.26 -23.90 2.57
C LEU A 271 1.97 -23.81 3.93
N ALA A 272 1.43 -23.07 4.89
CA ALA A 272 1.92 -23.07 6.26
C ALA A 272 1.44 -24.31 7.06
N LYS A 273 0.39 -24.99 6.59
CA LYS A 273 -0.24 -26.12 7.28
C LYS A 273 -0.16 -27.43 6.51
N GLU A 274 -0.24 -27.38 5.20
CA GLU A 274 -0.36 -28.54 4.32
C GLU A 274 0.51 -28.44 3.08
N LYS A 275 0.99 -29.59 2.62
CA LYS A 275 1.73 -29.64 1.36
C LYS A 275 0.79 -29.47 0.17
N ALA A 276 1.15 -28.59 -0.75
CA ALA A 276 0.54 -28.61 -2.05
C ALA A 276 0.96 -29.92 -2.77
N SER A 277 0.00 -30.66 -3.30
CA SER A 277 0.28 -31.88 -4.08
C SER A 277 0.78 -31.51 -5.47
N LEU A 278 1.95 -30.89 -5.55
CA LEU A 278 2.63 -30.55 -6.80
C LEU A 278 3.78 -31.53 -7.01
N HIS A 279 3.66 -32.38 -8.05
CA HIS A 279 4.65 -33.41 -8.39
C HIS A 279 5.57 -32.98 -9.52
N GLN A 280 5.66 -31.66 -9.81
CA GLN A 280 6.52 -31.12 -10.87
C GLN A 280 7.59 -30.20 -10.30
N LYS A 281 8.69 -30.10 -11.04
CA LYS A 281 9.74 -29.10 -10.77
C LYS A 281 9.38 -27.78 -11.47
N PHE A 282 9.89 -26.69 -10.95
CA PHE A 282 9.70 -25.35 -11.46
C PHE A 282 11.04 -24.70 -11.78
N ASP A 283 11.10 -23.93 -12.86
CA ASP A 283 12.29 -23.13 -13.19
C ASP A 283 12.38 -21.91 -12.26
N VAL A 284 11.24 -21.35 -11.85
CA VAL A 284 11.14 -20.19 -10.97
C VAL A 284 10.05 -20.41 -9.93
N ILE A 285 10.37 -20.11 -8.68
CA ILE A 285 9.40 -20.07 -7.58
C ILE A 285 9.33 -18.64 -7.05
N ILE A 286 8.16 -18.00 -7.10
CA ILE A 286 7.87 -16.72 -6.46
C ILE A 286 7.27 -17.03 -5.08
N CYS A 287 7.99 -16.68 -4.01
CA CYS A 287 7.53 -16.86 -2.64
C CYS A 287 7.36 -15.50 -1.93
N ASP A 288 6.25 -14.81 -2.23
CA ASP A 288 5.84 -13.59 -1.53
C ASP A 288 5.01 -13.95 -0.30
N ALA A 289 5.67 -14.58 0.66
CA ALA A 289 5.02 -15.15 1.83
C ALA A 289 4.38 -14.09 2.74
N PRO A 290 3.31 -14.43 3.49
CA PRO A 290 2.69 -13.51 4.43
C PRO A 290 3.70 -12.87 5.38
N CYS A 291 3.59 -11.55 5.59
CA CYS A 291 4.49 -10.77 6.43
C CYS A 291 3.71 -9.77 7.30
N SER A 292 4.42 -8.96 8.08
CA SER A 292 3.84 -7.89 8.91
C SER A 292 3.05 -6.85 8.13
N GLY A 293 3.26 -6.75 6.82
CA GLY A 293 2.67 -5.70 5.98
C GLY A 293 3.38 -4.35 6.10
N SER A 294 4.56 -4.28 6.72
CA SER A 294 5.29 -3.02 6.96
C SER A 294 5.55 -2.22 5.69
N GLY A 295 5.74 -2.86 4.55
CA GLY A 295 5.88 -2.20 3.25
C GLY A 295 4.63 -1.42 2.80
N THR A 296 3.48 -1.63 3.44
CA THR A 296 2.22 -0.92 3.11
C THR A 296 1.77 0.07 4.18
N TRP A 297 2.50 0.23 5.29
CA TRP A 297 2.06 1.08 6.40
C TRP A 297 1.91 2.56 6.04
N SER A 298 2.63 3.06 5.07
CA SER A 298 2.38 4.41 4.53
C SER A 298 1.01 4.54 3.84
N ARG A 299 0.40 3.45 3.38
CA ARG A 299 -0.96 3.40 2.82
C ARG A 299 -2.02 2.98 3.83
N THR A 300 -1.64 2.18 4.81
CA THR A 300 -2.48 1.63 5.87
C THR A 300 -1.91 2.00 7.25
N PRO A 301 -1.87 3.31 7.60
CA PRO A 301 -1.19 3.77 8.82
C PRO A 301 -1.84 3.25 10.11
N GLU A 302 -3.09 2.83 10.05
CA GLU A 302 -3.72 2.13 11.16
C GLU A 302 -3.03 0.80 11.48
N GLN A 303 -2.49 0.10 10.50
CA GLN A 303 -1.74 -1.13 10.74
C GLN A 303 -0.42 -0.86 11.45
N LEU A 304 0.23 0.28 11.17
CA LEU A 304 1.38 0.76 11.92
C LEU A 304 1.00 1.04 13.38
N TYR A 305 -0.10 1.76 13.60
CA TYR A 305 -0.56 2.15 14.94
C TYR A 305 -0.89 0.94 15.83
N PHE A 306 -1.60 -0.07 15.27
CA PHE A 306 -2.02 -1.27 15.99
C PHE A 306 -1.01 -2.41 15.91
N PHE A 307 0.18 -2.19 15.34
CA PHE A 307 1.17 -3.25 15.21
C PHE A 307 1.69 -3.71 16.57
N ASP A 308 1.74 -5.04 16.76
CA ASP A 308 2.36 -5.70 17.91
C ASP A 308 3.61 -6.45 17.43
N ALA A 309 4.74 -6.22 18.12
CA ALA A 309 6.02 -6.88 17.82
C ALA A 309 5.95 -8.42 17.88
N LYS A 310 5.07 -8.99 18.69
CA LYS A 310 4.80 -10.44 18.76
C LYS A 310 4.36 -11.03 17.41
N ARG A 311 3.77 -10.22 16.54
CA ARG A 311 3.40 -10.66 15.19
C ARG A 311 4.60 -11.01 14.30
N ILE A 312 5.80 -10.52 14.63
CA ILE A 312 7.02 -10.85 13.89
C ILE A 312 7.33 -12.34 14.03
N GLU A 313 7.30 -12.87 15.26
CA GLU A 313 7.53 -14.29 15.51
C GLU A 313 6.49 -15.15 14.81
N TYR A 314 5.23 -14.76 14.86
CA TYR A 314 4.13 -15.41 14.15
C TYR A 314 4.38 -15.50 12.63
N TYR A 315 4.72 -14.37 11.99
CA TYR A 315 4.99 -14.37 10.55
C TYR A 315 6.27 -15.12 10.20
N THR A 316 7.31 -15.04 11.05
CA THR A 316 8.55 -15.82 10.87
C THR A 316 8.28 -17.31 10.86
N ALA A 317 7.42 -17.80 11.77
CA ALA A 317 7.03 -19.20 11.80
C ALA A 317 6.28 -19.64 10.53
N ILE A 318 5.35 -18.81 10.05
CA ILE A 318 4.62 -19.05 8.79
C ILE A 318 5.58 -19.10 7.60
N GLN A 319 6.48 -18.11 7.48
CA GLN A 319 7.44 -18.04 6.38
C GLN A 319 8.37 -19.26 6.35
N LYS A 320 8.88 -19.68 7.53
CA LYS A 320 9.69 -20.90 7.65
C LYS A 320 8.92 -22.15 7.26
N ALA A 321 7.63 -22.25 7.65
CA ALA A 321 6.80 -23.37 7.28
C ALA A 321 6.58 -23.43 5.76
N ILE A 322 6.25 -22.31 5.11
CA ILE A 322 6.08 -22.23 3.66
C ILE A 322 7.38 -22.63 2.94
N LEU A 323 8.52 -22.05 3.32
CA LEU A 323 9.82 -22.32 2.68
C LEU A 323 10.18 -23.80 2.69
N LYS A 324 9.85 -24.55 3.73
CA LYS A 324 10.09 -26.00 3.79
C LYS A 324 9.39 -26.79 2.67
N TYR A 325 8.38 -26.23 2.03
CA TYR A 325 7.62 -26.89 0.97
C TYR A 325 7.96 -26.40 -0.43
N VAL A 326 8.54 -25.20 -0.54
CA VAL A 326 8.82 -24.60 -1.85
C VAL A 326 10.29 -24.74 -2.26
N VAL A 327 11.17 -25.09 -1.34
CA VAL A 327 12.59 -25.43 -1.56
C VAL A 327 12.77 -26.91 -1.40
#